data_f038cf2593fcab89f70af072bb6fa73b
#
_entry.id   f038cf2593fcab89f70af072bb6fa73b
#
_cell.length_a   1.000
_cell.length_b   1.000
_cell.length_c   1.000
_cell.angle_alpha   90.00
_cell.angle_beta   90.00
_cell.angle_gamma   90.00
#
_symmetry.space_group_name_H-M   'P 1'
#
loop_
_entity.id
_entity.type
_entity.pdbx_description
1 polymer ?
#
loop_
_entity_poly.entity_id
_entity_poly.type
_entity_poly.pdbx_seq_one_letter_code
_entity_poly.pdbx_strand_id
1 'polypeptide(L)'
;MPYGLYFSIAGLGIFVAAALWPPQRPRVLANITYILGMVINEIPHYGALLLAIWLGISIVSGDFGTPADITVAVALTALVAAGLFALGWRARTSRAIVAAALRDAGIEPARSSNGHATRRGWQITLFPFAVRPRSVVRERNVSYGPHRKQQLDVYYRKDRPTGGPTLLYLHGGGYFLGSKHHEARGLLYRFADRGWVCVSANYRLRPRAGFLDHMVDAKRALAWLHEHAGDYGGDGRRVVMSGSSAGAHMSSISALSQQDPRYQPGFESADTSVSAVVGLYGYYGPYYGDDWNAALPSSPLVMDASSAPPFFLTHGTVDNNASVENSRELAAKLRAEAPTRPVYAELPGAQHGFDLVSSWRFEAILDGIEDFTDAVLPVSVNRR
;
A
#
# COMPACT_ATOMS: atom_id res chain seq x y z
N MET A 1 0.86 9.38 -44.42
CA MET A 1 1.69 8.99 -43.24
C MET A 1 0.85 9.00 -41.97
N PRO A 2 0.90 7.96 -41.15
CA PRO A 2 0.08 7.83 -39.93
C PRO A 2 0.65 8.66 -38.73
N TYR A 3 0.80 9.97 -38.90
CA TYR A 3 1.38 10.84 -37.87
C TYR A 3 0.65 10.77 -36.53
N GLY A 4 -0.70 10.67 -36.54
CA GLY A 4 -1.48 10.51 -35.33
C GLY A 4 -1.15 9.24 -34.55
N LEU A 5 -0.95 8.12 -35.25
CA LEU A 5 -0.51 6.86 -34.66
C LEU A 5 0.89 6.98 -34.08
N TYR A 6 1.85 7.53 -34.83
CA TYR A 6 3.23 7.68 -34.34
C TYR A 6 3.30 8.55 -33.09
N PHE A 7 2.56 9.67 -33.06
CA PHE A 7 2.48 10.53 -31.90
C PHE A 7 1.89 9.82 -30.69
N SER A 8 0.82 9.04 -30.88
CA SER A 8 0.17 8.26 -29.81
C SER A 8 1.09 7.17 -29.26
N ILE A 9 1.78 6.41 -30.14
CA ILE A 9 2.76 5.39 -29.73
C ILE A 9 3.94 6.02 -28.98
N ALA A 10 4.48 7.13 -29.49
CA ALA A 10 5.58 7.85 -28.84
C ALA A 10 5.18 8.37 -27.43
N GLY A 11 3.97 8.94 -27.32
CA GLY A 11 3.42 9.36 -26.02
C GLY A 11 3.34 8.21 -25.03
N LEU A 12 2.74 7.07 -25.43
CA LEU A 12 2.69 5.88 -24.59
C LEU A 12 4.10 5.35 -24.26
N GLY A 13 5.02 5.41 -25.21
CA GLY A 13 6.43 5.03 -25.02
C GLY A 13 7.12 5.85 -23.93
N ILE A 14 6.81 7.14 -23.80
CA ILE A 14 7.32 8.01 -22.73
C ILE A 14 6.81 7.51 -21.36
N PHE A 15 5.54 7.18 -21.23
CA PHE A 15 4.99 6.62 -20.00
C PHE A 15 5.65 5.28 -19.62
N VAL A 16 5.83 4.41 -20.61
CA VAL A 16 6.48 3.10 -20.42
C VAL A 16 7.94 3.28 -20.02
N ALA A 17 8.69 4.17 -20.66
CA ALA A 17 10.07 4.47 -20.31
C ALA A 17 10.19 5.06 -18.90
N ALA A 18 9.29 5.99 -18.53
CA ALA A 18 9.22 6.55 -17.19
C ALA A 18 8.95 5.48 -16.11
N ALA A 19 8.15 4.45 -16.42
CA ALA A 19 7.88 3.34 -15.51
C ALA A 19 9.03 2.32 -15.43
N LEU A 20 9.74 2.07 -16.55
CA LEU A 20 10.83 1.09 -16.60
C LEU A 20 12.13 1.59 -15.96
N TRP A 21 12.44 2.87 -16.13
CA TRP A 21 13.70 3.50 -15.73
C TRP A 21 13.47 4.89 -15.08
N PRO A 22 12.76 4.96 -13.94
CA PRO A 22 12.52 6.23 -13.27
C PRO A 22 13.83 6.73 -12.66
N PRO A 23 14.33 7.93 -13.05
CA PRO A 23 15.53 8.50 -12.46
C PRO A 23 15.27 8.93 -11.01
N GLN A 24 16.25 8.72 -10.15
CA GLN A 24 16.17 9.14 -8.74
C GLN A 24 16.56 10.62 -8.56
N ARG A 25 17.34 11.18 -9.49
CA ARG A 25 17.82 12.57 -9.47
C ARG A 25 17.85 13.14 -10.90
N PRO A 26 17.66 14.45 -11.08
CA PRO A 26 17.20 15.43 -10.07
C PRO A 26 15.75 15.20 -9.64
N ARG A 27 15.34 15.67 -8.47
CA ARG A 27 13.99 15.47 -7.90
C ARG A 27 12.83 15.87 -8.83
N VAL A 28 13.02 16.92 -9.63
CA VAL A 28 11.99 17.36 -10.60
C VAL A 28 11.72 16.25 -11.61
N LEU A 29 12.77 15.64 -12.17
CA LEU A 29 12.63 14.55 -13.14
C LEU A 29 12.07 13.28 -12.49
N ALA A 30 12.49 12.98 -11.25
CA ALA A 30 11.94 11.89 -10.46
C ALA A 30 10.41 12.04 -10.26
N ASN A 31 9.94 13.23 -9.88
CA ASN A 31 8.52 13.49 -9.71
C ASN A 31 7.74 13.41 -11.03
N ILE A 32 8.29 13.94 -12.12
CA ILE A 32 7.64 13.85 -13.46
C ILE A 32 7.50 12.39 -13.85
N THR A 33 8.58 11.60 -13.77
CA THR A 33 8.54 10.17 -14.15
C THR A 33 7.68 9.34 -13.21
N TYR A 34 7.60 9.70 -11.93
CA TYR A 34 6.64 9.11 -11.01
C TYR A 34 5.19 9.32 -11.49
N ILE A 35 4.79 10.57 -11.74
CA ILE A 35 3.43 10.89 -12.20
C ILE A 35 3.09 10.18 -13.52
N LEU A 36 4.01 10.18 -14.47
CA LEU A 36 3.81 9.53 -15.76
C LEU A 36 3.79 8.00 -15.66
N GLY A 37 4.67 7.43 -14.84
CA GLY A 37 4.91 5.99 -14.80
C GLY A 37 4.02 5.20 -13.83
N MET A 38 3.51 5.81 -12.75
CA MET A 38 2.89 5.07 -11.66
C MET A 38 1.67 4.24 -12.08
N VAL A 39 0.81 4.78 -12.96
CA VAL A 39 -0.41 4.08 -13.40
C VAL A 39 -0.07 2.97 -14.38
N ILE A 40 0.72 3.27 -15.42
CA ILE A 40 1.07 2.29 -16.43
C ILE A 40 1.91 1.13 -15.86
N ASN A 41 2.65 1.37 -14.80
CA ASN A 41 3.42 0.35 -14.09
C ASN A 41 2.53 -0.72 -13.44
N GLU A 42 1.36 -0.33 -12.97
CA GLU A 42 0.44 -1.24 -12.29
C GLU A 42 -0.58 -1.89 -13.22
N ILE A 43 -0.98 -1.21 -14.31
CA ILE A 43 -1.98 -1.69 -15.25
C ILE A 43 -1.50 -1.63 -16.72
N PRO A 44 -0.33 -2.24 -17.05
CA PRO A 44 0.25 -2.16 -18.40
C PRO A 44 -0.64 -2.76 -19.51
N HIS A 45 -1.55 -3.65 -19.17
CA HIS A 45 -2.50 -4.24 -20.11
C HIS A 45 -3.48 -3.21 -20.70
N TYR A 46 -3.79 -2.11 -20.00
CA TYR A 46 -4.56 -1.02 -20.59
C TYR A 46 -3.76 -0.24 -21.62
N GLY A 47 -2.45 -0.07 -21.41
CA GLY A 47 -1.55 0.45 -22.42
C GLY A 47 -1.50 -0.43 -23.66
N ALA A 48 -1.47 -1.75 -23.50
CA ALA A 48 -1.51 -2.69 -24.60
C ALA A 48 -2.86 -2.64 -25.37
N LEU A 49 -3.97 -2.49 -24.66
CA LEU A 49 -5.29 -2.31 -25.25
C LEU A 49 -5.36 -1.02 -26.08
N LEU A 50 -4.90 0.10 -25.54
CA LEU A 50 -4.84 1.38 -26.26
C LEU A 50 -3.98 1.29 -27.51
N LEU A 51 -2.83 0.63 -27.41
CA LEU A 51 -1.93 0.40 -28.55
C LEU A 51 -2.62 -0.41 -29.65
N ALA A 52 -3.35 -1.45 -29.30
CA ALA A 52 -4.11 -2.26 -30.23
C ALA A 52 -5.27 -1.48 -30.91
N ILE A 53 -5.97 -0.64 -30.13
CA ILE A 53 -7.05 0.21 -30.64
C ILE A 53 -6.51 1.24 -31.63
N TRP A 54 -5.43 1.95 -31.31
CA TRP A 54 -4.84 2.95 -32.20
C TRP A 54 -4.34 2.33 -33.50
N LEU A 55 -3.67 1.17 -33.42
CA LEU A 55 -3.22 0.43 -34.59
C LEU A 55 -4.41 -0.01 -35.47
N GLY A 56 -5.47 -0.54 -34.84
CA GLY A 56 -6.69 -0.96 -35.54
C GLY A 56 -7.38 0.21 -36.25
N ILE A 57 -7.50 1.36 -35.61
CA ILE A 57 -8.05 2.58 -36.22
C ILE A 57 -7.23 2.97 -37.44
N SER A 58 -5.91 3.06 -37.34
CA SER A 58 -5.05 3.44 -38.48
C SER A 58 -5.09 2.45 -39.63
N ILE A 59 -5.27 1.15 -39.37
CA ILE A 59 -5.48 0.14 -40.41
C ILE A 59 -6.83 0.38 -41.16
N VAL A 60 -7.90 0.55 -40.37
CA VAL A 60 -9.26 0.73 -40.95
C VAL A 60 -9.37 2.06 -41.70
N SER A 61 -8.70 3.11 -41.21
CA SER A 61 -8.67 4.44 -41.87
C SER A 61 -7.78 4.48 -43.10
N GLY A 62 -7.00 3.45 -43.39
CA GLY A 62 -6.09 3.42 -44.53
C GLY A 62 -4.94 4.40 -44.45
N ASP A 63 -4.47 4.71 -43.24
CA ASP A 63 -3.44 5.73 -42.96
C ASP A 63 -2.06 5.37 -43.52
N PHE A 64 -1.83 4.09 -43.90
CA PHE A 64 -0.55 3.58 -44.37
C PHE A 64 -0.41 3.78 -45.87
N GLY A 65 0.27 4.83 -46.29
CA GLY A 65 0.49 5.18 -47.70
C GLY A 65 1.66 4.45 -48.35
N THR A 66 2.63 3.97 -47.56
CA THR A 66 3.85 3.32 -48.08
C THR A 66 4.25 2.10 -47.21
N PRO A 67 5.01 1.15 -47.77
CA PRO A 67 5.60 0.05 -46.99
C PRO A 67 6.49 0.54 -45.81
N ALA A 68 7.12 1.69 -45.99
CA ALA A 68 7.92 2.31 -44.91
C ALA A 68 7.06 2.73 -43.72
N ASP A 69 5.85 3.26 -43.95
CA ASP A 69 4.91 3.62 -42.89
C ASP A 69 4.54 2.38 -42.05
N ILE A 70 4.28 1.26 -42.69
CA ILE A 70 3.96 -0.02 -42.04
C ILE A 70 5.16 -0.48 -41.22
N THR A 71 6.37 -0.45 -41.76
CA THR A 71 7.58 -0.91 -41.10
C THR A 71 7.84 -0.10 -39.80
N VAL A 72 7.73 1.24 -39.89
CA VAL A 72 7.92 2.14 -38.74
C VAL A 72 6.84 1.90 -37.70
N ALA A 73 5.56 1.79 -38.09
CA ALA A 73 4.46 1.53 -37.17
C ALA A 73 4.65 0.20 -36.43
N VAL A 74 5.00 -0.87 -37.12
CA VAL A 74 5.27 -2.18 -36.51
C VAL A 74 6.45 -2.11 -35.54
N ALA A 75 7.56 -1.48 -35.95
CA ALA A 75 8.74 -1.37 -35.10
C ALA A 75 8.46 -0.61 -33.80
N LEU A 76 7.80 0.56 -33.90
CA LEU A 76 7.44 1.36 -32.71
C LEU A 76 6.44 0.62 -31.82
N THR A 77 5.43 -0.01 -32.42
CA THR A 77 4.44 -0.82 -31.68
C THR A 77 5.12 -1.98 -30.95
N ALA A 78 6.01 -2.71 -31.60
CA ALA A 78 6.74 -3.83 -30.99
C ALA A 78 7.62 -3.37 -29.83
N LEU A 79 8.30 -2.23 -29.96
CA LEU A 79 9.14 -1.66 -28.90
C LEU A 79 8.30 -1.31 -27.65
N VAL A 80 7.19 -0.60 -27.83
CA VAL A 80 6.32 -0.22 -26.70
C VAL A 80 5.63 -1.44 -26.11
N ALA A 81 5.18 -2.39 -26.93
CA ALA A 81 4.60 -3.65 -26.47
C ALA A 81 5.59 -4.48 -25.63
N ALA A 82 6.85 -4.55 -26.03
CA ALA A 82 7.90 -5.21 -25.26
C ALA A 82 8.10 -4.53 -23.88
N GLY A 83 8.06 -3.20 -23.81
CA GLY A 83 8.10 -2.46 -22.56
C GLY A 83 6.90 -2.75 -21.67
N LEU A 84 5.69 -2.74 -22.20
CA LEU A 84 4.45 -3.08 -21.47
C LEU A 84 4.49 -4.53 -20.96
N PHE A 85 4.98 -5.47 -21.77
CA PHE A 85 5.18 -6.85 -21.37
C PHE A 85 6.16 -6.96 -20.20
N ALA A 86 7.29 -6.23 -20.25
CA ALA A 86 8.27 -6.21 -19.17
C ALA A 86 7.67 -5.68 -17.84
N LEU A 87 6.83 -4.63 -17.90
CA LEU A 87 6.11 -4.13 -16.71
C LEU A 87 5.15 -5.19 -16.15
N GLY A 88 4.35 -5.82 -17.02
CA GLY A 88 3.42 -6.88 -16.61
C GLY A 88 4.13 -8.11 -16.03
N TRP A 89 5.28 -8.47 -16.58
CA TRP A 89 6.11 -9.55 -16.06
C TRP A 89 6.64 -9.23 -14.66
N ARG A 90 7.22 -8.03 -14.47
CA ARG A 90 7.68 -7.56 -13.16
C ARG A 90 6.55 -7.56 -12.11
N ALA A 91 5.34 -7.13 -12.48
CA ALA A 91 4.20 -7.15 -11.57
C ALA A 91 3.84 -8.58 -11.12
N ARG A 92 3.88 -9.57 -12.04
CA ARG A 92 3.58 -10.97 -11.73
C ARG A 92 4.63 -11.67 -10.88
N THR A 93 5.92 -11.28 -10.98
CA THR A 93 6.97 -11.84 -10.12
C THR A 93 6.79 -11.49 -8.65
N SER A 94 6.02 -10.46 -8.33
CA SER A 94 5.73 -10.04 -6.94
C SER A 94 5.15 -11.18 -6.09
N ARG A 95 4.37 -12.10 -6.69
CA ARG A 95 3.79 -13.26 -5.98
C ARG A 95 4.89 -14.18 -5.41
N ALA A 96 5.86 -14.55 -6.24
CA ALA A 96 6.96 -15.41 -5.81
C ALA A 96 7.83 -14.74 -4.74
N ILE A 97 8.02 -13.41 -4.85
CA ILE A 97 8.81 -12.62 -3.91
C ILE A 97 8.12 -12.52 -2.56
N VAL A 98 6.82 -12.23 -2.53
CA VAL A 98 6.03 -12.20 -1.29
C VAL A 98 6.02 -13.57 -0.61
N ALA A 99 5.84 -14.66 -1.40
CA ALA A 99 5.90 -16.02 -0.87
C ALA A 99 7.28 -16.35 -0.30
N ALA A 100 8.36 -15.93 -0.94
CA ALA A 100 9.71 -16.13 -0.43
C ALA A 100 9.95 -15.32 0.88
N ALA A 101 9.46 -14.08 0.95
CA ALA A 101 9.57 -13.26 2.16
C ALA A 101 8.80 -13.86 3.36
N LEU A 102 7.64 -14.46 3.11
CA LEU A 102 6.88 -15.18 4.14
C LEU A 102 7.67 -16.40 4.67
N ARG A 103 8.22 -17.22 3.77
CA ARG A 103 9.06 -18.36 4.19
C ARG A 103 10.31 -17.94 4.95
N ASP A 104 10.96 -16.83 4.54
CA ASP A 104 12.11 -16.26 5.27
C ASP A 104 11.73 -15.86 6.71
N ALA A 105 10.49 -15.46 6.93
CA ALA A 105 9.93 -15.16 8.25
C ALA A 105 9.32 -16.42 8.96
N GLY A 106 9.46 -17.61 8.41
CA GLY A 106 8.93 -18.86 8.98
C GLY A 106 7.42 -19.06 8.78
N ILE A 107 6.80 -18.34 7.84
CA ILE A 107 5.37 -18.45 7.53
C ILE A 107 5.19 -19.18 6.19
N GLU A 108 4.43 -20.30 6.20
CA GLU A 108 4.11 -21.00 4.97
C GLU A 108 3.03 -20.26 4.17
N PRO A 109 3.34 -19.85 2.93
CA PRO A 109 2.40 -19.08 2.11
C PRO A 109 1.32 -19.99 1.52
N ALA A 110 0.11 -19.91 2.04
CA ALA A 110 -1.03 -20.68 1.57
C ALA A 110 -1.68 -20.00 0.33
N ARG A 111 -1.96 -18.72 0.40
CA ARG A 111 -2.65 -17.95 -0.67
C ARG A 111 -1.69 -17.39 -1.69
N SER A 112 -0.55 -16.88 -1.24
CA SER A 112 0.45 -16.30 -2.13
C SER A 112 1.15 -17.33 -3.02
N SER A 113 1.08 -18.64 -2.69
CA SER A 113 1.59 -19.74 -3.52
C SER A 113 0.52 -20.37 -4.42
N ASN A 114 -0.72 -20.46 -3.94
CA ASN A 114 -1.80 -21.19 -4.60
C ASN A 114 -2.73 -20.26 -5.39
N GLY A 115 -2.43 -19.88 -6.57
CA GLY A 115 -3.27 -19.38 -7.68
C GLY A 115 -4.72 -18.88 -7.46
N HIS A 116 -5.11 -18.48 -6.25
CA HIS A 116 -6.44 -17.89 -5.96
C HIS A 116 -6.71 -16.63 -6.80
N ALA A 117 -5.68 -16.13 -7.50
CA ALA A 117 -5.75 -15.05 -8.46
C ALA A 117 -6.69 -15.31 -9.66
N THR A 118 -7.06 -16.55 -9.94
CA THR A 118 -7.85 -16.86 -11.16
C THR A 118 -9.27 -16.32 -11.09
N ARG A 119 -9.91 -16.30 -9.92
CA ARG A 119 -11.25 -15.69 -9.78
C ARG A 119 -11.26 -14.16 -9.83
N ARG A 120 -10.15 -13.52 -9.47
CA ARG A 120 -10.01 -12.04 -9.48
C ARG A 120 -9.25 -11.53 -10.71
N GLY A 121 -8.57 -12.40 -11.46
CA GLY A 121 -7.76 -12.00 -12.61
C GLY A 121 -8.55 -11.23 -13.66
N TRP A 122 -9.76 -11.65 -13.99
CA TRP A 122 -10.63 -10.93 -14.92
C TRP A 122 -11.11 -9.58 -14.35
N GLN A 123 -11.33 -9.50 -13.02
CA GLN A 123 -11.73 -8.23 -12.38
C GLN A 123 -10.60 -7.21 -12.43
N ILE A 124 -9.36 -7.60 -12.15
CA ILE A 124 -8.17 -6.75 -12.27
C ILE A 124 -8.01 -6.26 -13.72
N THR A 125 -8.23 -7.16 -14.68
CA THR A 125 -8.09 -6.85 -16.10
C THR A 125 -9.15 -5.87 -16.60
N LEU A 126 -10.39 -5.95 -16.09
CA LEU A 126 -11.50 -5.11 -16.55
C LEU A 126 -11.75 -3.89 -15.66
N PHE A 127 -11.39 -3.95 -14.38
CA PHE A 127 -11.67 -2.90 -13.40
C PHE A 127 -10.46 -2.66 -12.49
N PRO A 128 -9.58 -1.71 -12.82
CA PRO A 128 -8.36 -1.45 -12.06
C PRO A 128 -8.65 -0.73 -10.73
N PHE A 129 -9.90 -0.40 -10.44
CA PHE A 129 -10.28 0.27 -9.21
C PHE A 129 -10.96 -0.71 -8.25
N ALA A 130 -10.58 -0.67 -6.97
CA ALA A 130 -11.21 -1.49 -5.96
C ALA A 130 -12.70 -1.13 -5.81
N VAL A 131 -13.56 -2.09 -6.10
CA VAL A 131 -15.02 -1.98 -5.94
C VAL A 131 -15.41 -2.59 -4.60
N ARG A 132 -16.15 -1.82 -3.80
CA ARG A 132 -16.63 -2.29 -2.50
C ARG A 132 -17.65 -3.43 -2.69
N PRO A 133 -17.43 -4.61 -2.09
CA PRO A 133 -18.37 -5.71 -2.12
C PRO A 133 -19.73 -5.30 -1.52
N ARG A 134 -20.81 -5.88 -2.05
CA ARG A 134 -22.17 -5.64 -1.52
C ARG A 134 -22.37 -6.15 -0.09
N SER A 135 -21.55 -7.09 0.35
CA SER A 135 -21.46 -7.60 1.72
C SER A 135 -20.86 -6.62 2.70
N VAL A 136 -20.07 -5.63 2.23
CA VAL A 136 -19.34 -4.67 3.07
C VAL A 136 -20.13 -3.38 3.21
N VAL A 137 -20.37 -2.98 4.45
CA VAL A 137 -20.90 -1.66 4.82
C VAL A 137 -19.76 -0.70 5.01
N ARG A 138 -19.97 0.58 4.73
CA ARG A 138 -19.07 1.68 5.08
C ARG A 138 -19.85 2.72 5.86
N GLU A 139 -19.50 2.91 7.11
CA GLU A 139 -19.92 4.05 7.91
C GLU A 139 -18.90 5.18 7.76
N ARG A 140 -19.37 6.39 7.50
CA ARG A 140 -18.48 7.50 7.11
C ARG A 140 -18.41 8.56 8.20
N ASN A 141 -17.21 9.17 8.30
CA ASN A 141 -16.97 10.38 9.09
C ASN A 141 -17.32 10.21 10.57
N VAL A 142 -17.06 9.02 11.12
CA VAL A 142 -17.15 8.77 12.56
C VAL A 142 -16.02 9.58 13.23
N SER A 143 -16.36 10.35 14.27
CA SER A 143 -15.39 11.15 15.02
C SER A 143 -14.63 10.28 15.99
N TYR A 144 -13.30 10.39 16.04
CA TYR A 144 -12.46 9.74 17.05
C TYR A 144 -11.74 10.75 17.97
N GLY A 145 -12.08 12.02 17.85
CA GLY A 145 -11.51 13.09 18.68
C GLY A 145 -12.15 14.45 18.41
N PRO A 146 -11.74 15.49 19.17
CA PRO A 146 -12.42 16.79 19.14
C PRO A 146 -12.13 17.63 17.89
N HIS A 147 -11.07 17.34 17.15
CA HIS A 147 -10.71 18.15 15.99
C HIS A 147 -11.46 17.67 14.73
N ARG A 148 -11.96 18.60 13.91
CA ARG A 148 -12.74 18.30 12.69
C ARG A 148 -12.06 17.34 11.68
N LYS A 149 -10.74 17.20 11.73
CA LYS A 149 -9.98 16.25 10.90
C LYS A 149 -9.84 14.87 11.54
N GLN A 150 -10.15 14.74 12.83
CA GLN A 150 -10.12 13.46 13.54
C GLN A 150 -11.39 12.67 13.22
N GLN A 151 -11.48 12.24 11.97
CA GLN A 151 -12.59 11.46 11.43
C GLN A 151 -12.06 10.22 10.74
N LEU A 152 -12.77 9.13 10.91
CA LEU A 152 -12.47 7.85 10.30
C LEU A 152 -13.70 7.29 9.56
N ASP A 153 -13.47 6.31 8.70
CA ASP A 153 -14.51 5.50 8.10
C ASP A 153 -14.35 4.07 8.57
N VAL A 154 -15.45 3.44 8.95
CA VAL A 154 -15.50 2.05 9.40
C VAL A 154 -16.06 1.17 8.31
N TYR A 155 -15.37 0.08 7.99
CA TYR A 155 -15.76 -0.92 7.01
C TYR A 155 -15.94 -2.26 7.73
N TYR A 156 -17.11 -2.87 7.58
CA TYR A 156 -17.45 -4.13 8.24
C TYR A 156 -18.45 -4.94 7.39
N ARG A 157 -18.54 -6.23 7.65
CA ARG A 157 -19.52 -7.09 6.98
C ARG A 157 -20.93 -6.81 7.51
N LYS A 158 -21.94 -6.86 6.61
CA LYS A 158 -23.36 -6.59 6.96
C LYS A 158 -23.91 -7.50 8.05
N ASP A 159 -23.51 -8.77 8.04
CA ASP A 159 -23.92 -9.78 9.01
C ASP A 159 -23.16 -9.69 10.34
N ARG A 160 -22.19 -8.77 10.44
CA ARG A 160 -21.41 -8.47 11.66
C ARG A 160 -20.94 -9.73 12.39
N PRO A 161 -20.12 -10.60 11.77
CA PRO A 161 -19.57 -11.74 12.47
C PRO A 161 -18.77 -11.27 13.67
N THR A 162 -18.97 -11.90 14.83
CA THR A 162 -18.34 -11.44 16.09
C THR A 162 -16.93 -11.96 16.25
N GLY A 163 -16.06 -11.13 16.87
CA GLY A 163 -14.69 -11.49 17.25
C GLY A 163 -13.69 -11.52 16.12
N GLY A 164 -14.01 -10.91 14.96
CA GLY A 164 -13.04 -10.71 13.89
C GLY A 164 -11.91 -9.75 14.31
N PRO A 165 -10.66 -9.93 13.80
CA PRO A 165 -9.60 -8.96 14.04
C PRO A 165 -9.94 -7.58 13.48
N THR A 166 -9.17 -6.58 13.89
CA THR A 166 -9.38 -5.20 13.46
C THR A 166 -8.16 -4.66 12.73
N LEU A 167 -8.37 -3.70 11.83
CA LEU A 167 -7.33 -3.06 11.05
C LEU A 167 -7.52 -1.55 11.09
N LEU A 168 -6.50 -0.82 11.55
CA LEU A 168 -6.42 0.63 11.43
C LEU A 168 -5.47 1.00 10.29
N TYR A 169 -5.99 1.69 9.28
CA TYR A 169 -5.21 2.17 8.16
C TYR A 169 -5.00 3.70 8.22
N LEU A 170 -3.75 4.12 8.05
CA LEU A 170 -3.33 5.51 7.95
C LEU A 170 -2.79 5.79 6.54
N HIS A 171 -3.34 6.82 5.90
CA HIS A 171 -2.95 7.18 4.53
C HIS A 171 -1.56 7.81 4.44
N GLY A 172 -0.96 7.78 3.24
CA GLY A 172 0.28 8.47 2.91
C GLY A 172 0.08 9.97 2.64
N GLY A 173 0.99 10.53 1.84
CA GLY A 173 0.94 11.94 1.43
C GLY A 173 1.92 12.85 2.17
N GLY A 174 2.99 12.30 2.76
CA GLY A 174 4.09 13.06 3.38
C GLY A 174 3.62 14.02 4.47
N TYR A 175 2.55 13.71 5.17
CA TYR A 175 1.92 14.56 6.18
C TYR A 175 1.32 15.88 5.68
N PHE A 176 1.40 16.19 4.40
CA PHE A 176 0.81 17.40 3.78
C PHE A 176 -0.49 17.12 3.06
N LEU A 177 -0.62 15.95 2.47
CA LEU A 177 -1.68 15.56 1.55
C LEU A 177 -2.33 14.25 2.02
N GLY A 178 -3.35 13.84 1.27
CA GLY A 178 -4.01 12.57 1.46
C GLY A 178 -5.32 12.65 2.24
N SER A 179 -6.00 11.55 2.25
CA SER A 179 -7.21 11.34 3.05
C SER A 179 -7.54 9.86 3.13
N LYS A 180 -8.37 9.49 4.11
CA LYS A 180 -8.91 8.14 4.32
C LYS A 180 -9.65 7.52 3.12
N HIS A 181 -9.75 8.25 1.99
CA HIS A 181 -10.54 7.82 0.83
C HIS A 181 -9.71 7.34 -0.36
N HIS A 182 -8.40 7.55 -0.38
CA HIS A 182 -7.62 7.40 -1.62
C HIS A 182 -6.87 6.08 -1.73
N GLU A 183 -6.21 5.64 -0.68
CA GLU A 183 -5.26 4.52 -0.71
C GLU A 183 -5.85 3.23 -0.11
N ALA A 184 -5.23 2.10 -0.36
CA ALA A 184 -5.49 0.78 0.22
C ALA A 184 -6.96 0.30 0.22
N ARG A 185 -7.79 0.80 -0.69
CA ARG A 185 -9.20 0.36 -0.76
C ARG A 185 -9.35 -1.15 -0.94
N GLY A 186 -8.47 -1.76 -1.75
CA GLY A 186 -8.43 -3.19 -1.93
C GLY A 186 -8.20 -3.94 -0.63
N LEU A 187 -7.27 -3.46 0.20
CA LEU A 187 -6.99 -3.99 1.53
C LEU A 187 -8.23 -3.89 2.44
N LEU A 188 -8.77 -2.67 2.60
CA LEU A 188 -9.91 -2.42 3.48
C LEU A 188 -11.14 -3.25 3.10
N TYR A 189 -11.46 -3.33 1.82
CA TYR A 189 -12.63 -4.06 1.34
C TYR A 189 -12.46 -5.57 1.47
N ARG A 190 -11.26 -6.07 1.16
CA ARG A 190 -10.94 -7.50 1.23
C ARG A 190 -10.99 -8.02 2.65
N PHE A 191 -10.40 -7.31 3.60
CA PHE A 191 -10.39 -7.71 5.00
C PHE A 191 -11.77 -7.53 5.65
N ALA A 192 -12.50 -6.46 5.35
CA ALA A 192 -13.87 -6.30 5.81
C ALA A 192 -14.80 -7.41 5.27
N ASP A 193 -14.65 -7.84 4.02
CA ASP A 193 -15.42 -8.96 3.43
C ASP A 193 -15.10 -10.30 4.11
N ARG A 194 -13.91 -10.45 4.67
CA ARG A 194 -13.51 -11.60 5.49
C ARG A 194 -14.01 -11.54 6.94
N GLY A 195 -14.75 -10.50 7.32
CA GLY A 195 -15.33 -10.35 8.66
C GLY A 195 -14.46 -9.55 9.65
N TRP A 196 -13.43 -8.86 9.16
CA TRP A 196 -12.68 -7.91 9.96
C TRP A 196 -13.45 -6.59 10.11
N VAL A 197 -13.16 -5.85 11.16
CA VAL A 197 -13.53 -4.43 11.26
C VAL A 197 -12.32 -3.61 10.81
N CYS A 198 -12.46 -2.93 9.67
CA CYS A 198 -11.39 -2.13 9.11
C CYS A 198 -11.72 -0.65 9.24
N VAL A 199 -10.76 0.13 9.69
CA VAL A 199 -10.89 1.58 9.89
C VAL A 199 -9.85 2.29 9.04
N SER A 200 -10.28 3.32 8.30
CA SER A 200 -9.37 4.24 7.63
C SER A 200 -9.53 5.63 8.24
N ALA A 201 -8.45 6.19 8.79
CA ALA A 201 -8.49 7.43 9.53
C ALA A 201 -7.82 8.58 8.78
N ASN A 202 -8.45 9.76 8.83
CA ASN A 202 -7.76 11.02 8.59
C ASN A 202 -6.99 11.40 9.85
N TYR A 203 -5.99 12.24 9.68
CA TYR A 203 -5.25 12.89 10.76
C TYR A 203 -4.98 14.36 10.38
N ARG A 204 -4.60 15.18 11.34
CA ARG A 204 -4.22 16.58 11.09
C ARG A 204 -2.99 16.62 10.17
N LEU A 205 -2.92 17.59 9.29
CA LEU A 205 -1.87 17.71 8.27
C LEU A 205 -1.07 18.99 8.46
N ARG A 206 0.19 18.99 8.00
CA ARG A 206 1.02 20.18 7.87
C ARG A 206 0.36 21.21 6.96
N PRO A 207 0.71 22.50 7.07
CA PRO A 207 1.63 23.10 8.05
C PRO A 207 0.99 23.37 9.43
N ARG A 208 -0.30 23.02 9.61
CA ARG A 208 -1.07 23.33 10.83
C ARG A 208 -0.88 22.35 11.97
N ALA A 209 -0.21 21.24 11.73
CA ALA A 209 0.09 20.19 12.69
C ALA A 209 1.56 19.77 12.57
N GLY A 210 2.17 19.40 13.70
CA GLY A 210 3.53 18.90 13.79
C GLY A 210 3.59 17.39 14.04
N PHE A 211 4.80 16.86 14.26
CA PHE A 211 5.02 15.43 14.48
C PHE A 211 4.17 14.84 15.59
N LEU A 212 4.20 15.48 16.79
CA LEU A 212 3.43 15.00 17.93
C LEU A 212 1.92 15.01 17.66
N ASP A 213 1.41 16.02 16.95
CA ASP A 213 -0.01 16.07 16.58
C ASP A 213 -0.41 14.88 15.71
N HIS A 214 0.44 14.48 14.76
CA HIS A 214 0.19 13.31 13.90
C HIS A 214 0.18 12.01 14.72
N MET A 215 1.13 11.86 15.65
CA MET A 215 1.21 10.69 16.53
C MET A 215 0.04 10.60 17.49
N VAL A 216 -0.36 11.74 18.08
CA VAL A 216 -1.56 11.85 18.93
C VAL A 216 -2.80 11.43 18.15
N ASP A 217 -2.95 11.87 16.90
CA ASP A 217 -4.09 11.49 16.06
C ASP A 217 -4.08 9.99 15.74
N ALA A 218 -2.93 9.45 15.36
CA ALA A 218 -2.78 8.01 15.09
C ALA A 218 -3.12 7.14 16.30
N LYS A 219 -2.55 7.49 17.47
CA LYS A 219 -2.80 6.75 18.72
C LYS A 219 -4.24 6.95 19.23
N ARG A 220 -4.83 8.12 19.05
CA ARG A 220 -6.23 8.36 19.41
C ARG A 220 -7.19 7.54 18.54
N ALA A 221 -6.90 7.41 17.23
CA ALA A 221 -7.66 6.53 16.35
C ALA A 221 -7.50 5.05 16.75
N LEU A 222 -6.31 4.67 17.19
CA LEU A 222 -6.03 3.33 17.72
C LEU A 222 -6.80 3.05 19.02
N ALA A 223 -6.76 3.98 19.99
CA ALA A 223 -7.52 3.88 21.24
C ALA A 223 -9.04 3.80 20.96
N TRP A 224 -9.54 4.63 20.04
CA TRP A 224 -10.93 4.56 19.60
C TRP A 224 -11.29 3.17 19.07
N LEU A 225 -10.41 2.56 18.27
CA LEU A 225 -10.66 1.22 17.69
C LEU A 225 -10.68 0.14 18.78
N HIS A 226 -9.79 0.20 19.77
CA HIS A 226 -9.83 -0.70 20.94
C HIS A 226 -11.19 -0.64 21.66
N GLU A 227 -11.72 0.56 21.84
CA GLU A 227 -12.96 0.82 22.58
C GLU A 227 -14.22 0.45 21.77
N HIS A 228 -14.23 0.77 20.47
CA HIS A 228 -15.44 0.70 19.64
C HIS A 228 -15.51 -0.46 18.64
N ALA A 229 -14.47 -1.27 18.50
CA ALA A 229 -14.48 -2.37 17.53
C ALA A 229 -15.64 -3.34 17.75
N GLY A 230 -16.04 -3.57 19.00
CA GLY A 230 -17.14 -4.44 19.39
C GLY A 230 -18.49 -4.00 18.82
N ASP A 231 -18.73 -2.69 18.67
CA ASP A 231 -19.96 -2.12 18.10
C ASP A 231 -20.19 -2.56 16.64
N TYR A 232 -19.11 -2.94 15.97
CA TYR A 232 -19.06 -3.38 14.56
C TYR A 232 -18.84 -4.88 14.39
N GLY A 233 -18.70 -5.64 15.51
CA GLY A 233 -18.41 -7.07 15.51
C GLY A 233 -16.93 -7.43 15.57
N GLY A 234 -16.03 -6.46 15.75
CA GLY A 234 -14.58 -6.69 15.85
C GLY A 234 -14.11 -7.05 17.27
N ASP A 235 -12.90 -7.59 17.35
CA ASP A 235 -12.16 -7.77 18.61
C ASP A 235 -11.09 -6.67 18.71
N GLY A 236 -11.34 -5.66 19.52
CA GLY A 236 -10.44 -4.53 19.76
C GLY A 236 -9.08 -4.92 20.36
N ARG A 237 -8.91 -6.13 20.88
CA ARG A 237 -7.62 -6.62 21.40
C ARG A 237 -6.69 -7.17 20.31
N ARG A 238 -7.20 -7.33 19.09
CA ARG A 238 -6.49 -7.91 17.95
C ARG A 238 -6.37 -6.89 16.82
N VAL A 239 -5.57 -5.84 17.10
CA VAL A 239 -5.45 -4.69 16.18
C VAL A 239 -4.20 -4.79 15.33
N VAL A 240 -4.38 -4.78 14.02
CA VAL A 240 -3.32 -4.58 13.03
C VAL A 240 -3.29 -3.12 12.63
N MET A 241 -2.15 -2.45 12.79
CA MET A 241 -1.93 -1.15 12.19
C MET A 241 -1.36 -1.30 10.78
N SER A 242 -1.90 -0.54 9.85
CA SER A 242 -1.41 -0.50 8.48
C SER A 242 -1.30 0.94 7.99
N GLY A 243 -0.42 1.16 7.06
CA GLY A 243 -0.33 2.45 6.39
C GLY A 243 0.60 2.43 5.20
N SER A 244 0.48 3.48 4.40
CA SER A 244 1.31 3.73 3.22
C SER A 244 2.20 4.94 3.46
N SER A 245 3.47 4.91 3.04
CA SER A 245 4.38 6.06 3.11
C SER A 245 4.44 6.68 4.53
N ALA A 246 4.00 7.93 4.72
CA ALA A 246 3.89 8.57 6.02
C ALA A 246 2.95 7.83 7.00
N GLY A 247 1.91 7.15 6.50
CA GLY A 247 1.04 6.29 7.30
C GLY A 247 1.77 5.06 7.84
N ALA A 248 2.64 4.44 7.05
CA ALA A 248 3.50 3.35 7.49
C ALA A 248 4.50 3.79 8.56
N HIS A 249 5.03 5.02 8.42
CA HIS A 249 5.88 5.64 9.43
C HIS A 249 5.16 5.76 10.79
N MET A 250 3.96 6.38 10.80
CA MET A 250 3.16 6.51 12.02
C MET A 250 2.78 5.14 12.62
N SER A 251 2.41 4.17 11.78
CA SER A 251 2.07 2.82 12.22
C SER A 251 3.26 2.14 12.91
N SER A 252 4.46 2.28 12.35
CA SER A 252 5.68 1.72 12.92
C SER A 252 6.06 2.38 14.24
N ILE A 253 6.01 3.72 14.33
CA ILE A 253 6.27 4.43 15.58
C ILE A 253 5.22 4.05 16.64
N SER A 254 3.93 3.99 16.29
CA SER A 254 2.88 3.60 17.22
C SER A 254 3.12 2.19 17.79
N ALA A 255 3.55 1.26 16.96
CA ALA A 255 3.85 -0.11 17.36
C ALA A 255 5.12 -0.24 18.24
N LEU A 256 6.11 0.62 18.03
CA LEU A 256 7.33 0.67 18.85
C LEU A 256 7.21 1.57 20.09
N SER A 257 6.11 2.32 20.21
CA SER A 257 5.79 3.17 21.37
C SER A 257 4.45 2.81 22.01
N GLN A 258 4.11 1.51 22.06
CA GLN A 258 2.86 1.07 22.64
C GLN A 258 2.70 1.61 24.07
N GLN A 259 1.52 2.20 24.34
CA GLN A 259 1.17 2.76 25.66
C GLN A 259 2.14 3.82 26.22
N ASP A 260 3.05 4.35 25.39
CA ASP A 260 3.96 5.40 25.79
C ASP A 260 3.21 6.74 25.92
N PRO A 261 3.10 7.31 27.14
CA PRO A 261 2.33 8.52 27.40
C PRO A 261 2.87 9.75 26.67
N ARG A 262 4.14 9.74 26.29
CA ARG A 262 4.76 10.85 25.54
C ARG A 262 4.14 11.06 24.16
N TYR A 263 3.60 9.99 23.56
CA TYR A 263 2.94 10.02 22.24
C TYR A 263 1.41 10.07 22.33
N GLN A 264 0.83 10.05 23.55
CA GLN A 264 -0.62 10.07 23.78
C GLN A 264 -1.06 11.04 24.88
N PRO A 265 -0.59 12.32 24.86
CA PRO A 265 -0.95 13.29 25.89
C PRO A 265 -2.46 13.56 25.91
N GLY A 266 -3.03 13.56 27.13
CA GLY A 266 -4.45 13.77 27.39
C GLY A 266 -5.32 12.49 27.26
N PHE A 267 -4.70 11.32 27.01
CA PHE A 267 -5.33 10.00 27.07
C PHE A 267 -4.29 8.90 27.39
N GLU A 268 -3.40 9.20 28.32
CA GLU A 268 -2.22 8.41 28.67
C GLU A 268 -2.56 6.99 29.15
N SER A 269 -3.76 6.81 29.73
CA SER A 269 -4.24 5.51 30.22
C SER A 269 -4.94 4.65 29.15
N ALA A 270 -5.18 5.20 27.96
CA ALA A 270 -5.86 4.47 26.89
C ALA A 270 -4.98 3.35 26.33
N ASP A 271 -5.59 2.21 26.01
CA ASP A 271 -4.91 1.14 25.32
C ASP A 271 -4.53 1.55 23.90
N THR A 272 -3.25 1.51 23.59
CA THR A 272 -2.68 1.77 22.26
C THR A 272 -1.76 0.62 21.84
N SER A 273 -2.07 -0.60 22.27
CA SER A 273 -1.34 -1.81 21.88
C SER A 273 -1.60 -2.17 20.42
N VAL A 274 -0.62 -2.82 19.80
CA VAL A 274 -0.65 -3.21 18.39
C VAL A 274 -0.24 -4.67 18.28
N SER A 275 -1.08 -5.50 17.65
CA SER A 275 -0.82 -6.94 17.49
C SER A 275 0.08 -7.25 16.31
N ALA A 276 0.05 -6.43 15.26
CA ALA A 276 0.93 -6.55 14.09
C ALA A 276 0.94 -5.25 13.26
N VAL A 277 1.94 -5.07 12.41
CA VAL A 277 2.08 -3.92 11.52
C VAL A 277 2.19 -4.36 10.06
N VAL A 278 1.50 -3.62 9.17
CA VAL A 278 1.63 -3.75 7.73
C VAL A 278 2.06 -2.41 7.14
N GLY A 279 3.31 -2.32 6.70
CA GLY A 279 3.88 -1.11 6.11
C GLY A 279 4.04 -1.23 4.59
N LEU A 280 3.40 -0.32 3.85
CA LEU A 280 3.47 -0.24 2.39
C LEU A 280 4.34 0.95 1.99
N TYR A 281 5.43 0.70 1.28
CA TYR A 281 6.40 1.71 0.78
C TYR A 281 6.67 2.84 1.78
N GLY A 282 6.96 2.45 3.04
CA GLY A 282 7.09 3.38 4.16
C GLY A 282 8.35 4.23 4.09
N TYR A 283 8.25 5.46 4.57
CA TYR A 283 9.39 6.24 5.02
C TYR A 283 9.65 5.89 6.49
N TYR A 284 10.89 5.63 6.87
CA TYR A 284 11.21 5.24 8.25
C TYR A 284 12.34 6.06 8.87
N GLY A 285 12.84 7.05 8.16
CA GLY A 285 13.78 8.02 8.70
C GLY A 285 13.15 9.02 9.69
N PRO A 286 13.94 9.96 10.22
CA PRO A 286 13.45 11.00 11.12
C PRO A 286 12.45 11.93 10.41
N TYR A 287 11.46 12.41 11.15
CA TYR A 287 10.40 13.30 10.63
C TYR A 287 11.01 14.57 10.01
N TYR A 288 10.97 14.67 8.69
CA TYR A 288 11.60 15.73 7.88
C TYR A 288 13.11 15.91 8.12
N GLY A 289 13.82 14.85 8.47
CA GLY A 289 15.24 14.90 8.76
C GLY A 289 15.58 15.48 10.14
N ASP A 290 14.57 15.66 11.00
CA ASP A 290 14.69 16.37 12.27
C ASP A 290 14.46 15.41 13.45
N ASP A 291 15.54 14.83 13.95
CA ASP A 291 15.58 14.04 15.20
C ASP A 291 16.17 14.87 16.36
N TRP A 292 15.86 16.18 16.37
CA TRP A 292 16.35 17.12 17.36
C TRP A 292 15.86 16.86 18.80
N ASN A 293 14.82 16.02 18.97
CA ASN A 293 14.29 15.67 20.28
C ASN A 293 14.53 14.19 20.62
N ALA A 294 15.67 13.88 21.22
CA ALA A 294 15.99 12.53 21.67
C ALA A 294 14.99 11.97 22.70
N ALA A 295 14.27 12.85 23.44
CA ALA A 295 13.22 12.45 24.39
C ALA A 295 11.93 11.99 23.69
N LEU A 296 11.73 12.37 22.42
CA LEU A 296 10.59 11.96 21.62
C LEU A 296 11.06 11.58 20.20
N PRO A 297 11.62 10.39 20.00
CA PRO A 297 12.13 9.94 18.71
C PRO A 297 11.06 10.01 17.61
N SER A 298 11.44 10.54 16.46
CA SER A 298 10.57 10.65 15.30
C SER A 298 10.88 9.64 14.19
N SER A 299 11.80 8.72 14.44
CA SER A 299 12.17 7.65 13.52
C SER A 299 12.08 6.29 14.21
N PRO A 300 11.39 5.29 13.62
CA PRO A 300 11.38 3.92 14.17
C PRO A 300 12.78 3.28 14.16
N LEU A 301 13.73 3.82 13.39
CA LEU A 301 15.10 3.27 13.31
C LEU A 301 15.91 3.47 14.60
N VAL A 302 15.57 4.46 15.43
CA VAL A 302 16.26 4.76 16.70
C VAL A 302 15.48 4.32 17.95
N MET A 303 14.28 3.76 17.76
CA MET A 303 13.46 3.24 18.86
C MET A 303 13.85 1.81 19.21
N ASP A 304 13.64 1.41 20.47
CA ASP A 304 13.81 0.01 20.89
C ASP A 304 12.77 -0.90 20.21
N ALA A 305 13.23 -1.97 19.59
CA ALA A 305 12.39 -2.94 18.91
C ALA A 305 12.36 -4.31 19.63
N SER A 306 12.93 -4.42 20.85
CA SER A 306 13.00 -5.68 21.60
C SER A 306 11.63 -6.26 21.97
N SER A 307 10.59 -5.44 22.01
CA SER A 307 9.19 -5.83 22.24
C SER A 307 8.28 -5.56 21.02
N ALA A 308 8.86 -5.37 19.84
CA ALA A 308 8.11 -5.06 18.64
C ALA A 308 7.13 -6.20 18.28
N PRO A 309 5.88 -5.89 17.90
CA PRO A 309 4.98 -6.89 17.33
C PRO A 309 5.49 -7.39 15.97
N PRO A 310 4.91 -8.44 15.39
CA PRO A 310 5.24 -8.86 14.03
C PRO A 310 5.03 -7.77 12.98
N PHE A 311 5.95 -7.68 12.02
CA PHE A 311 5.92 -6.71 10.92
C PHE A 311 5.86 -7.39 9.55
N PHE A 312 5.00 -6.86 8.66
CA PHE A 312 4.98 -7.12 7.22
C PHE A 312 5.32 -5.83 6.48
N LEU A 313 6.44 -5.82 5.77
CA LEU A 313 6.94 -4.65 5.07
C LEU A 313 7.05 -4.94 3.57
N THR A 314 6.55 -4.03 2.73
CA THR A 314 6.75 -4.10 1.28
C THR A 314 7.24 -2.77 0.74
N HIS A 315 8.19 -2.81 -0.22
CA HIS A 315 8.70 -1.61 -0.87
C HIS A 315 9.08 -1.87 -2.32
N GLY A 316 8.91 -0.86 -3.17
CA GLY A 316 9.30 -0.94 -4.57
C GLY A 316 10.76 -0.59 -4.79
N THR A 317 11.47 -1.35 -5.65
CA THR A 317 12.91 -1.11 -5.92
C THR A 317 13.18 0.19 -6.67
N VAL A 318 12.17 0.75 -7.33
CA VAL A 318 12.31 1.99 -8.12
C VAL A 318 11.48 3.14 -7.55
N ASP A 319 11.12 3.04 -6.27
CA ASP A 319 10.41 4.11 -5.55
C ASP A 319 11.30 5.37 -5.49
N ASN A 320 10.84 6.44 -6.12
CA ASN A 320 11.55 7.71 -6.17
C ASN A 320 10.94 8.80 -5.26
N ASN A 321 9.94 8.46 -4.45
CA ASN A 321 9.39 9.32 -3.40
C ASN A 321 9.96 8.98 -2.01
N ALA A 322 9.99 7.69 -1.67
CA ALA A 322 10.64 7.18 -0.46
C ALA A 322 11.66 6.11 -0.88
N SER A 323 12.91 6.29 -0.52
CA SER A 323 13.96 5.33 -0.88
C SER A 323 13.66 3.96 -0.28
N VAL A 324 13.86 2.89 -1.05
CA VAL A 324 13.76 1.50 -0.59
C VAL A 324 14.72 1.20 0.58
N GLU A 325 15.80 1.97 0.70
CA GLU A 325 16.74 1.87 1.84
C GLU A 325 16.05 2.03 3.19
N ASN A 326 15.04 2.90 3.28
CA ASN A 326 14.26 3.06 4.51
C ASN A 326 13.66 1.73 5.00
N SER A 327 13.10 0.94 4.09
CA SER A 327 12.54 -0.37 4.45
C SER A 327 13.61 -1.42 4.71
N ARG A 328 14.74 -1.36 4.00
CA ARG A 328 15.89 -2.24 4.25
C ARG A 328 16.47 -2.04 5.64
N GLU A 329 16.66 -0.78 6.04
CA GLU A 329 17.15 -0.40 7.37
C GLU A 329 16.21 -0.85 8.48
N LEU A 330 14.90 -0.58 8.35
CA LEU A 330 13.92 -1.04 9.34
C LEU A 330 13.84 -2.57 9.40
N ALA A 331 13.84 -3.25 8.27
CA ALA A 331 13.83 -4.72 8.23
C ALA A 331 15.10 -5.32 8.85
N ALA A 332 16.26 -4.71 8.64
CA ALA A 332 17.52 -5.13 9.26
C ALA A 332 17.49 -4.95 10.79
N LYS A 333 17.02 -3.79 11.26
CA LYS A 333 16.83 -3.52 12.68
C LYS A 333 15.88 -4.53 13.33
N LEU A 334 14.70 -4.75 12.74
CA LEU A 334 13.73 -5.71 13.26
C LEU A 334 14.28 -7.16 13.28
N ARG A 335 15.10 -7.55 12.28
CA ARG A 335 15.78 -8.85 12.31
C ARG A 335 16.77 -9.00 13.45
N ALA A 336 17.40 -7.90 13.85
CA ALA A 336 18.41 -7.89 14.90
C ALA A 336 17.81 -7.82 16.32
N GLU A 337 16.71 -7.11 16.48
CA GLU A 337 16.20 -6.73 17.80
C GLU A 337 14.83 -7.33 18.14
N ALA A 338 13.93 -7.54 17.15
CA ALA A 338 12.56 -7.94 17.41
C ALA A 338 12.41 -9.42 17.77
N PRO A 339 11.39 -9.79 18.58
CA PRO A 339 11.13 -11.19 18.96
C PRO A 339 10.77 -12.07 17.77
N THR A 340 10.22 -11.49 16.69
CA THR A 340 9.80 -12.20 15.48
C THR A 340 10.48 -11.60 14.26
N ARG A 341 10.94 -12.46 13.36
CA ARG A 341 11.54 -12.03 12.10
C ARG A 341 10.49 -11.33 11.23
N PRO A 342 10.75 -10.10 10.72
CA PRO A 342 9.80 -9.40 9.86
C PRO A 342 9.67 -10.09 8.50
N VAL A 343 8.46 -10.08 7.94
CA VAL A 343 8.25 -10.32 6.51
C VAL A 343 8.69 -9.07 5.78
N TYR A 344 9.69 -9.17 4.91
CA TYR A 344 10.12 -8.05 4.06
C TYR A 344 10.17 -8.47 2.59
N ALA A 345 9.26 -7.91 1.78
CA ALA A 345 9.16 -8.16 0.35
C ALA A 345 9.58 -6.91 -0.44
N GLU A 346 10.72 -6.99 -1.11
CA GLU A 346 11.21 -5.95 -2.01
C GLU A 346 10.77 -6.24 -3.43
N LEU A 347 9.94 -5.36 -4.00
CA LEU A 347 9.18 -5.59 -5.21
C LEU A 347 9.87 -5.01 -6.46
N PRO A 348 10.38 -5.84 -7.38
CA PRO A 348 11.10 -5.36 -8.55
C PRO A 348 10.25 -4.45 -9.42
N GLY A 349 10.80 -3.27 -9.74
CA GLY A 349 10.17 -2.29 -10.60
C GLY A 349 8.88 -1.69 -10.04
N ALA A 350 8.53 -1.93 -8.78
CA ALA A 350 7.41 -1.24 -8.15
C ALA A 350 7.81 0.20 -7.82
N GLN A 351 6.84 1.11 -8.02
CA GLN A 351 6.96 2.52 -7.71
C GLN A 351 6.13 2.84 -6.45
N HIS A 352 6.28 4.03 -5.88
CA HIS A 352 5.44 4.54 -4.80
C HIS A 352 3.95 4.49 -5.18
N GLY A 353 3.04 4.15 -4.25
CA GLY A 353 1.59 4.16 -4.50
C GLY A 353 1.05 2.95 -5.28
N PHE A 354 1.69 1.79 -5.24
CA PHE A 354 1.23 0.59 -5.94
C PHE A 354 -0.13 0.03 -5.42
N ASP A 355 -0.66 0.54 -4.32
CA ASP A 355 -1.95 0.20 -3.72
C ASP A 355 -3.12 1.08 -4.18
N LEU A 356 -2.86 2.09 -5.02
CA LEU A 356 -3.86 3.01 -5.55
C LEU A 356 -4.83 2.33 -6.52
N VAL A 357 -4.37 1.28 -7.20
CA VAL A 357 -5.16 0.50 -8.16
C VAL A 357 -5.09 -1.00 -7.85
N SER A 358 -6.11 -1.72 -8.24
CA SER A 358 -6.09 -3.19 -8.21
C SER A 358 -5.18 -3.68 -9.33
N SER A 359 -4.02 -4.23 -8.95
CA SER A 359 -3.02 -4.75 -9.88
C SER A 359 -2.62 -6.17 -9.50
N TRP A 360 -1.97 -6.89 -10.42
CA TRP A 360 -1.40 -8.22 -10.12
C TRP A 360 -0.41 -8.17 -8.96
N ARG A 361 0.35 -7.06 -8.87
CA ARG A 361 1.29 -6.81 -7.77
C ARG A 361 0.56 -6.63 -6.45
N PHE A 362 -0.43 -5.73 -6.41
CA PHE A 362 -1.14 -5.44 -5.17
C PHE A 362 -1.96 -6.63 -4.68
N GLU A 363 -2.56 -7.42 -5.57
CA GLU A 363 -3.24 -8.66 -5.19
C GLU A 363 -2.29 -9.69 -4.57
N ALA A 364 -1.06 -9.80 -5.10
CA ALA A 364 -0.05 -10.67 -4.50
C ALA A 364 0.36 -10.21 -3.09
N ILE A 365 0.43 -8.89 -2.87
CA ILE A 365 0.69 -8.32 -1.55
C ILE A 365 -0.49 -8.61 -0.60
N LEU A 366 -1.73 -8.42 -1.06
CA LEU A 366 -2.92 -8.70 -0.26
C LEU A 366 -3.00 -10.18 0.15
N ASP A 367 -2.68 -11.12 -0.77
CA ASP A 367 -2.57 -12.55 -0.45
C ASP A 367 -1.51 -12.79 0.65
N GLY A 368 -0.36 -12.13 0.54
CA GLY A 368 0.70 -12.23 1.55
C GLY A 368 0.34 -11.61 2.91
N ILE A 369 -0.39 -10.50 2.92
CA ILE A 369 -0.88 -9.90 4.17
C ILE A 369 -1.90 -10.82 4.84
N GLU A 370 -2.76 -11.49 4.07
CA GLU A 370 -3.67 -12.51 4.62
C GLU A 370 -2.92 -13.69 5.23
N ASP A 371 -1.94 -14.27 4.51
CA ASP A 371 -1.11 -15.36 5.03
C ASP A 371 -0.36 -14.95 6.31
N PHE A 372 0.20 -13.73 6.31
CA PHE A 372 0.88 -13.15 7.47
C PHE A 372 -0.07 -12.99 8.66
N THR A 373 -1.21 -12.32 8.46
CA THR A 373 -2.14 -12.03 9.56
C THR A 373 -2.80 -13.30 10.11
N ASP A 374 -3.07 -14.29 9.28
CA ASP A 374 -3.58 -15.59 9.72
C ASP A 374 -2.55 -16.36 10.57
N ALA A 375 -1.24 -16.17 10.31
CA ALA A 375 -0.17 -16.79 11.08
C ALA A 375 0.09 -16.10 12.43
N VAL A 376 0.08 -14.76 12.46
CA VAL A 376 0.46 -14.00 13.67
C VAL A 376 -0.72 -13.63 14.56
N LEU A 377 -1.96 -13.73 14.06
CA LEU A 377 -3.18 -13.51 14.82
C LEU A 377 -3.99 -14.81 14.90
N PRO A 378 -3.60 -15.78 15.71
CA PRO A 378 -4.31 -17.06 15.80
C PRO A 378 -5.78 -16.82 16.13
N VAL A 379 -6.64 -17.58 15.46
CA VAL A 379 -8.09 -17.56 15.68
C VAL A 379 -8.34 -17.79 17.16
N SER A 380 -9.09 -16.88 17.81
CA SER A 380 -9.61 -17.16 19.14
C SER A 380 -10.47 -18.42 19.04
N VAL A 381 -9.94 -19.55 19.47
CA VAL A 381 -10.76 -20.74 19.71
C VAL A 381 -11.73 -20.34 20.80
N ASN A 382 -12.95 -19.95 20.42
CA ASN A 382 -14.04 -19.85 21.37
C ASN A 382 -14.18 -21.25 22.00
N ARG A 383 -13.56 -21.47 23.17
CA ARG A 383 -13.98 -22.54 24.06
C ARG A 383 -15.42 -22.20 24.46
N ARG A 384 -16.38 -22.86 23.79
CA ARG A 384 -17.75 -22.93 24.24
C ARG A 384 -17.83 -23.56 25.63
#